data_fdbdbea0c1fa163dec8a1ebc049e42ef
#
_entry.id   fdbdbea0c1fa163dec8a1ebc049e42ef
#
_cell.length_a   1.000
_cell.length_b   1.000
_cell.length_c   1.000
_cell.angle_alpha   90.00
_cell.angle_beta   90.00
_cell.angle_gamma   90.00
#
_symmetry.space_group_name_H-M   'P 1'
#
loop_
_entity.id
_entity.type
_entity.pdbx_description
1 polymer ?
#
loop_
_entity_poly.entity_id
_entity_poly.type
_entity_poly.pdbx_seq_one_letter_code
_entity_poly.pdbx_strand_id
1 'polypeptide(L)'
;SFIEECIELGITTFDHADIYGGYTCEEIFGKALALKPELREKIQIVTKCGIKLKSSKFPDLKMNHYDTSKEHILMSVNQSLRNLQTDYIDLLLIHRPNPFMNPKEVAEAFNQLHIEGKVRHFGVSNFLPSQFNSLQAHLDMKLVTNQIEASPMQLEHFEKGTIDLLLEKQIAPMIWSPLAGGQIFTSQSEAAVRVRSMLEEISSEIGANSIDEVLYAWLLAHPANMMPIVGSGKIERVKTAVESTKLSLTAEQWLRIYVAGMGHKLP
;
A
#
# COMPACT_ATOMS: atom_id res chain seq x y z
N SER A 1 -9.09 -19.74 9.53
CA SER A 1 -9.56 -18.36 9.30
C SER A 1 -8.77 -17.74 8.15
N PHE A 2 -9.28 -16.64 7.58
CA PHE A 2 -8.59 -15.96 6.48
C PHE A 2 -7.12 -15.56 6.84
N ILE A 3 -6.89 -15.10 8.07
CA ILE A 3 -5.53 -14.77 8.54
C ILE A 3 -4.62 -16.00 8.50
N GLU A 4 -5.09 -17.13 9.01
CA GLU A 4 -4.29 -18.39 9.02
C GLU A 4 -4.02 -18.88 7.61
N GLU A 5 -5.01 -18.86 6.73
CA GLU A 5 -4.85 -19.26 5.34
C GLU A 5 -3.84 -18.37 4.60
N CYS A 6 -3.83 -17.05 4.88
CA CYS A 6 -2.80 -16.15 4.38
C CYS A 6 -1.40 -16.54 4.90
N ILE A 7 -1.26 -16.82 6.19
CA ILE A 7 0.02 -17.24 6.79
C ILE A 7 0.51 -18.56 6.17
N GLU A 8 -0.37 -19.53 5.95
CA GLU A 8 -0.04 -20.79 5.28
C GLU A 8 0.45 -20.59 3.83
N LEU A 9 -0.01 -19.54 3.17
CA LEU A 9 0.46 -19.11 1.85
C LEU A 9 1.75 -18.26 1.90
N GLY A 10 2.30 -18.00 3.08
CA GLY A 10 3.49 -17.18 3.27
C GLY A 10 3.21 -15.67 3.32
N ILE A 11 1.94 -15.24 3.36
CA ILE A 11 1.55 -13.84 3.50
C ILE A 11 1.41 -13.50 4.98
N THR A 12 2.25 -12.60 5.47
CA THR A 12 2.30 -12.23 6.89
C THR A 12 2.02 -10.75 7.14
N THR A 13 1.96 -9.91 6.12
CA THR A 13 1.70 -8.47 6.26
C THR A 13 0.25 -8.14 5.94
N PHE A 14 -0.43 -7.47 6.88
CA PHE A 14 -1.84 -7.06 6.76
C PHE A 14 -1.92 -5.53 6.76
N ASP A 15 -2.49 -4.99 5.68
CA ASP A 15 -2.56 -3.54 5.44
C ASP A 15 -3.94 -2.99 5.81
N HIS A 16 -3.95 -2.07 6.76
CA HIS A 16 -5.13 -1.38 7.27
C HIS A 16 -5.01 0.14 7.07
N ALA A 17 -6.06 0.83 7.43
CA ALA A 17 -6.08 2.26 7.73
C ALA A 17 -7.22 2.55 8.72
N ASP A 18 -7.03 3.56 9.54
CA ASP A 18 -8.04 3.98 10.54
C ASP A 18 -9.40 4.28 9.92
N ILE A 19 -9.43 4.82 8.69
CA ILE A 19 -10.65 5.21 7.98
C ILE A 19 -11.36 4.06 7.24
N TYR A 20 -10.73 2.90 7.07
CA TYR A 20 -11.31 1.82 6.27
C TYR A 20 -12.63 1.31 6.84
N GLY A 21 -13.59 1.04 5.95
CA GLY A 21 -14.94 0.65 6.35
C GLY A 21 -15.67 1.71 7.18
N GLY A 22 -15.36 3.01 6.99
CA GLY A 22 -15.91 4.06 7.83
C GLY A 22 -15.46 3.95 9.30
N TYR A 23 -14.20 3.62 9.53
CA TYR A 23 -13.54 3.39 10.83
C TYR A 23 -13.90 2.07 11.53
N THR A 24 -14.27 1.02 10.78
CA THR A 24 -14.69 -0.27 11.39
C THR A 24 -13.75 -1.44 11.07
N CYS A 25 -12.96 -1.36 10.00
CA CYS A 25 -12.15 -2.51 9.53
C CYS A 25 -11.09 -2.96 10.54
N GLU A 26 -10.41 -2.03 11.21
CA GLU A 26 -9.44 -2.38 12.27
C GLU A 26 -10.10 -3.17 13.42
N GLU A 27 -11.29 -2.76 13.85
CA GLU A 27 -12.02 -3.45 14.93
C GLU A 27 -12.44 -4.87 14.53
N ILE A 28 -12.88 -5.04 13.28
CA ILE A 28 -13.24 -6.36 12.74
C ILE A 28 -12.02 -7.28 12.73
N PHE A 29 -10.87 -6.77 12.25
CA PHE A 29 -9.63 -7.53 12.23
C PHE A 29 -9.13 -7.85 13.64
N GLY A 30 -9.15 -6.87 14.55
CA GLY A 30 -8.73 -7.05 15.95
C GLY A 30 -9.56 -8.11 16.67
N LYS A 31 -10.88 -8.13 16.47
CA LYS A 31 -11.75 -9.19 17.00
C LYS A 31 -11.37 -10.58 16.47
N ALA A 32 -11.03 -10.68 15.19
CA ALA A 32 -10.58 -11.94 14.60
C ALA A 32 -9.22 -12.39 15.16
N LEU A 33 -8.28 -11.44 15.33
CA LEU A 33 -6.96 -11.69 15.89
C LEU A 33 -7.04 -12.11 17.36
N ALA A 34 -7.92 -11.50 18.15
CA ALA A 34 -8.11 -11.82 19.57
C ALA A 34 -8.61 -13.24 19.83
N LEU A 35 -9.21 -13.91 18.82
CA LEU A 35 -9.56 -15.33 18.93
C LEU A 35 -8.34 -16.25 18.95
N LYS A 36 -7.19 -15.78 18.42
CA LYS A 36 -5.92 -16.50 18.33
C LYS A 36 -4.75 -15.53 18.54
N PRO A 37 -4.52 -15.08 19.80
CA PRO A 37 -3.52 -14.05 20.11
C PRO A 37 -2.10 -14.41 19.67
N GLU A 38 -1.79 -15.72 19.63
CA GLU A 38 -0.49 -16.24 19.19
C GLU A 38 -0.15 -15.93 17.72
N LEU A 39 -1.14 -15.53 16.92
CA LEU A 39 -0.92 -15.10 15.53
C LEU A 39 -0.27 -13.71 15.47
N ARG A 40 -0.41 -12.89 16.52
CA ARG A 40 0.13 -11.51 16.52
C ARG A 40 1.63 -11.48 16.26
N GLU A 41 2.39 -12.40 16.79
CA GLU A 41 3.84 -12.49 16.61
C GLU A 41 4.25 -13.01 15.24
N LYS A 42 3.32 -13.65 14.52
CA LYS A 42 3.56 -14.22 13.18
C LYS A 42 3.25 -13.25 12.05
N ILE A 43 2.68 -12.09 12.37
CA ILE A 43 2.21 -11.13 11.36
C ILE A 43 2.78 -9.74 11.59
N GLN A 44 2.82 -8.94 10.53
CA GLN A 44 3.07 -7.52 10.56
C GLN A 44 1.76 -6.76 10.28
N ILE A 45 1.43 -5.84 11.16
CA ILE A 45 0.27 -4.96 11.00
C ILE A 45 0.74 -3.60 10.51
N VAL A 46 0.27 -3.22 9.34
CA VAL A 46 0.41 -1.88 8.78
C VAL A 46 -0.90 -1.15 8.98
N THR A 47 -0.86 0.08 9.47
CA THR A 47 -2.03 0.96 9.44
C THR A 47 -1.65 2.39 9.09
N LYS A 48 -2.65 3.23 8.87
CA LYS A 48 -2.46 4.59 8.35
C LYS A 48 -3.34 5.56 9.11
N CYS A 49 -2.88 6.81 9.23
CA CYS A 49 -3.66 7.91 9.80
C CYS A 49 -3.47 9.21 9.00
N GLY A 50 -4.19 10.24 9.37
CA GLY A 50 -4.05 11.58 8.78
C GLY A 50 -5.16 11.97 7.81
N ILE A 51 -6.17 11.13 7.59
CA ILE A 51 -7.40 11.49 6.89
C ILE A 51 -8.55 11.55 7.90
N LYS A 52 -9.35 12.62 7.87
CA LYS A 52 -10.59 12.74 8.63
C LYS A 52 -11.77 12.74 7.68
N LEU A 53 -12.61 11.70 7.78
CA LEU A 53 -13.84 11.59 7.00
C LEU A 53 -15.02 12.18 7.76
N LYS A 54 -15.82 12.99 7.07
CA LYS A 54 -17.15 13.38 7.57
C LYS A 54 -17.99 12.11 7.72
N SER A 55 -18.31 11.78 8.96
CA SER A 55 -18.97 10.53 9.34
C SER A 55 -19.64 10.70 10.70
N SER A 56 -20.30 9.65 11.19
CA SER A 56 -20.84 9.64 12.57
C SER A 56 -19.76 9.85 13.64
N LYS A 57 -18.51 9.48 13.35
CA LYS A 57 -17.37 9.73 14.25
C LYS A 57 -16.95 11.20 14.30
N PHE A 58 -17.17 11.94 13.21
CA PHE A 58 -16.82 13.35 13.08
C PHE A 58 -17.98 14.11 12.40
N PRO A 59 -19.14 14.26 13.09
CA PRO A 59 -20.37 14.80 12.50
C PRO A 59 -20.26 16.28 12.14
N ASP A 60 -19.44 17.04 12.87
CA ASP A 60 -19.32 18.49 12.73
C ASP A 60 -18.39 18.92 11.59
N LEU A 61 -17.70 17.97 10.95
CA LEU A 61 -16.82 18.28 9.82
C LEU A 61 -17.63 18.85 8.65
N LYS A 62 -17.16 19.95 8.08
CA LYS A 62 -17.76 20.53 6.87
C LYS A 62 -17.37 19.75 5.60
N MET A 63 -16.16 19.17 5.57
CA MET A 63 -15.63 18.38 4.46
C MET A 63 -14.66 17.31 4.97
N ASN A 64 -14.40 16.29 4.16
CA ASN A 64 -13.25 15.42 4.36
C ASN A 64 -11.97 16.25 4.24
N HIS A 65 -11.04 16.07 5.16
CA HIS A 65 -9.77 16.80 5.11
C HIS A 65 -8.63 15.97 5.72
N TYR A 66 -7.42 16.49 5.58
CA TYR A 66 -6.24 15.89 6.18
C TYR A 66 -5.91 16.59 7.51
N ASP A 67 -5.54 15.79 8.50
CA ASP A 67 -5.05 16.27 9.79
C ASP A 67 -3.80 15.47 10.17
N THR A 68 -2.65 16.11 10.01
CA THR A 68 -1.32 15.53 10.31
C THR A 68 -0.67 16.20 11.52
N SER A 69 -1.49 16.82 12.39
CA SER A 69 -1.03 17.35 13.66
C SER A 69 -0.53 16.22 14.57
N LYS A 70 0.41 16.55 15.45
CA LYS A 70 0.91 15.61 16.46
C LYS A 70 -0.23 15.03 17.29
N GLU A 71 -1.15 15.86 17.73
CA GLU A 71 -2.30 15.45 18.53
C GLU A 71 -3.17 14.42 17.82
N HIS A 72 -3.52 14.67 16.55
CA HIS A 72 -4.33 13.75 15.76
C HIS A 72 -3.63 12.42 15.51
N ILE A 73 -2.33 12.45 15.17
CA ILE A 73 -1.56 11.21 14.94
C ILE A 73 -1.54 10.35 16.21
N LEU A 74 -1.25 10.94 17.39
CA LEU A 74 -1.23 10.21 18.65
C LEU A 74 -2.61 9.65 19.02
N MET A 75 -3.67 10.43 18.83
CA MET A 75 -5.04 10.01 19.05
C MET A 75 -5.43 8.83 18.14
N SER A 76 -5.13 8.94 16.84
CA SER A 76 -5.43 7.91 15.85
C SER A 76 -4.72 6.60 16.17
N VAL A 77 -3.42 6.63 16.46
CA VAL A 77 -2.64 5.44 16.82
C VAL A 77 -3.19 4.77 18.08
N ASN A 78 -3.49 5.54 19.13
CA ASN A 78 -4.07 4.97 20.34
C ASN A 78 -5.45 4.33 20.07
N GLN A 79 -6.24 4.88 19.13
CA GLN A 79 -7.49 4.26 18.72
C GLN A 79 -7.27 3.00 17.89
N SER A 80 -6.33 3.01 16.94
CA SER A 80 -5.96 1.84 16.14
C SER A 80 -5.47 0.68 17.00
N LEU A 81 -4.65 0.94 18.01
CA LEU A 81 -4.21 -0.09 18.97
C LEU A 81 -5.39 -0.74 19.71
N ARG A 82 -6.36 0.07 20.16
CA ARG A 82 -7.59 -0.46 20.79
C ARG A 82 -8.41 -1.29 19.82
N ASN A 83 -8.62 -0.79 18.59
CA ASN A 83 -9.41 -1.46 17.58
C ASN A 83 -8.78 -2.80 17.17
N LEU A 84 -7.46 -2.80 16.91
CA LEU A 84 -6.68 -3.96 16.49
C LEU A 84 -6.41 -4.95 17.66
N GLN A 85 -6.73 -4.56 18.90
CA GLN A 85 -6.48 -5.35 20.12
C GLN A 85 -5.02 -5.81 20.23
N THR A 86 -4.09 -4.89 20.04
CA THR A 86 -2.65 -5.12 20.09
C THR A 86 -1.94 -3.97 20.80
N ASP A 87 -0.79 -4.24 21.40
CA ASP A 87 -0.01 -3.23 22.11
C ASP A 87 0.93 -2.45 21.19
N TYR A 88 1.16 -2.94 19.98
CA TYR A 88 2.03 -2.28 18.99
C TYR A 88 1.58 -2.45 17.55
N ILE A 89 1.95 -1.48 16.73
CA ILE A 89 1.82 -1.47 15.27
C ILE A 89 3.22 -1.67 14.68
N ASP A 90 3.35 -2.55 13.69
CA ASP A 90 4.66 -2.79 13.03
C ASP A 90 5.04 -1.63 12.12
N LEU A 91 4.09 -1.06 11.39
CA LEU A 91 4.32 0.04 10.47
C LEU A 91 3.14 1.02 10.45
N LEU A 92 3.43 2.29 10.74
CA LEU A 92 2.46 3.39 10.61
C LEU A 92 2.78 4.24 9.39
N LEU A 93 1.77 4.55 8.57
CA LEU A 93 1.90 5.45 7.42
C LEU A 93 1.11 6.74 7.62
N ILE A 94 1.67 7.88 7.19
CA ILE A 94 0.83 9.05 6.87
C ILE A 94 0.10 8.73 5.57
N HIS A 95 -1.24 8.68 5.63
CA HIS A 95 -2.09 8.10 4.57
C HIS A 95 -2.05 8.90 3.26
N ARG A 96 -1.94 10.22 3.34
CA ARG A 96 -1.85 11.13 2.19
C ARG A 96 -0.93 12.31 2.49
N PRO A 97 -0.23 12.84 1.49
CA PRO A 97 0.48 14.09 1.64
C PRO A 97 -0.53 15.21 1.93
N ASN A 98 -0.30 15.96 3.00
CA ASN A 98 -1.14 17.09 3.37
C ASN A 98 -0.43 18.38 2.96
N PRO A 99 -1.01 19.22 2.10
CA PRO A 99 -0.41 20.51 1.73
C PRO A 99 -0.17 21.46 2.92
N PHE A 100 -0.87 21.22 4.03
CA PHE A 100 -0.78 21.98 5.27
C PHE A 100 0.01 21.24 6.37
N MET A 101 0.76 20.20 6.00
CA MET A 101 1.55 19.41 6.95
C MET A 101 2.71 20.22 7.53
N ASN A 102 2.84 20.17 8.85
CA ASN A 102 4.06 20.58 9.55
C ASN A 102 4.95 19.34 9.77
N PRO A 103 6.05 19.15 9.02
CA PRO A 103 6.89 17.97 9.14
C PRO A 103 7.49 17.78 10.55
N LYS A 104 7.73 18.88 11.28
CA LYS A 104 8.26 18.85 12.65
C LYS A 104 7.25 18.21 13.61
N GLU A 105 5.98 18.53 13.51
CA GLU A 105 4.93 17.90 14.35
C GLU A 105 4.78 16.42 14.06
N VAL A 106 4.84 16.03 12.79
CA VAL A 106 4.82 14.61 12.40
C VAL A 106 6.02 13.88 12.97
N ALA A 107 7.22 14.47 12.87
CA ALA A 107 8.45 13.90 13.43
C ALA A 107 8.37 13.75 14.96
N GLU A 108 7.85 14.75 15.66
CA GLU A 108 7.65 14.68 17.12
C GLU A 108 6.67 13.57 17.50
N ALA A 109 5.56 13.39 16.73
CA ALA A 109 4.62 12.30 16.96
C ALA A 109 5.27 10.93 16.75
N PHE A 110 6.02 10.75 15.67
CA PHE A 110 6.70 9.51 15.35
C PHE A 110 7.73 9.15 16.40
N ASN A 111 8.56 10.10 16.83
CA ASN A 111 9.54 9.89 17.90
C ASN A 111 8.88 9.46 19.22
N GLN A 112 7.79 10.12 19.60
CA GLN A 112 7.04 9.77 20.80
C GLN A 112 6.48 8.35 20.74
N LEU A 113 5.81 8.00 19.62
CA LEU A 113 5.22 6.67 19.42
C LEU A 113 6.29 5.56 19.39
N HIS A 114 7.47 5.86 18.86
CA HIS A 114 8.59 4.93 18.85
C HIS A 114 9.15 4.71 20.24
N ILE A 115 9.39 5.77 21.00
CA ILE A 115 9.89 5.70 22.39
C ILE A 115 8.90 4.98 23.29
N GLU A 116 7.58 5.18 23.09
CA GLU A 116 6.53 4.49 23.81
C GLU A 116 6.38 3.01 23.41
N GLY A 117 7.12 2.53 22.40
CA GLY A 117 7.03 1.17 21.86
C GLY A 117 5.73 0.85 21.14
N LYS A 118 4.90 1.85 20.85
CA LYS A 118 3.59 1.70 20.19
C LYS A 118 3.69 1.48 18.68
N VAL A 119 4.75 1.99 18.05
CA VAL A 119 5.00 1.86 16.61
C VAL A 119 6.46 1.52 16.39
N ARG A 120 6.72 0.46 15.61
CA ARG A 120 8.08 -0.02 15.32
C ARG A 120 8.75 0.74 14.18
N HIS A 121 8.00 0.94 13.10
CA HIS A 121 8.50 1.57 11.87
C HIS A 121 7.50 2.59 11.33
N PHE A 122 8.00 3.53 10.52
CA PHE A 122 7.22 4.61 9.96
C PHE A 122 7.45 4.71 8.45
N GLY A 123 6.42 5.13 7.74
CA GLY A 123 6.45 5.39 6.31
C GLY A 123 5.39 6.42 5.92
N VAL A 124 5.19 6.55 4.64
CA VAL A 124 4.22 7.48 4.07
C VAL A 124 3.42 6.79 2.96
N SER A 125 2.37 7.44 2.48
CA SER A 125 1.60 6.95 1.34
C SER A 125 1.31 8.08 0.35
N ASN A 126 1.57 7.83 -0.93
CA ASN A 126 1.38 8.75 -2.06
C ASN A 126 2.20 10.04 -2.00
N PHE A 127 3.35 10.02 -1.34
CA PHE A 127 4.25 11.17 -1.29
C PHE A 127 5.10 11.25 -2.57
N LEU A 128 5.18 12.44 -3.13
CA LEU A 128 6.15 12.75 -4.19
C LEU A 128 7.55 12.92 -3.60
N PRO A 129 8.62 12.89 -4.43
CA PRO A 129 10.01 12.96 -3.96
C PRO A 129 10.30 14.12 -3.01
N SER A 130 9.83 15.32 -3.33
CA SER A 130 10.04 16.50 -2.48
C SER A 130 9.32 16.41 -1.13
N GLN A 131 8.10 15.85 -1.11
CA GLN A 131 7.31 15.66 0.10
C GLN A 131 7.95 14.61 1.01
N PHE A 132 8.41 13.49 0.43
CA PHE A 132 9.14 12.44 1.14
C PHE A 132 10.42 13.00 1.78
N ASN A 133 11.25 13.68 1.00
CA ASN A 133 12.50 14.26 1.48
C ASN A 133 12.27 15.35 2.52
N SER A 134 11.21 16.16 2.39
CA SER A 134 10.86 17.19 3.36
C SER A 134 10.54 16.58 4.73
N LEU A 135 9.76 15.50 4.81
CA LEU A 135 9.51 14.82 6.08
C LEU A 135 10.75 14.11 6.60
N GLN A 136 11.47 13.38 5.72
CA GLN A 136 12.67 12.64 6.11
C GLN A 136 13.76 13.55 6.71
N ALA A 137 13.86 14.80 6.25
CA ALA A 137 14.82 15.77 6.78
C ALA A 137 14.57 16.17 8.24
N HIS A 138 13.39 15.88 8.79
CA HIS A 138 13.02 16.16 10.19
C HIS A 138 13.04 14.90 11.08
N LEU A 139 13.40 13.74 10.51
CA LEU A 139 13.41 12.46 11.19
C LEU A 139 14.83 11.91 11.34
N ASP A 140 15.21 11.51 12.54
CA ASP A 140 16.44 10.73 12.77
C ASP A 140 16.29 9.28 12.30
N MET A 141 15.07 8.74 12.36
CA MET A 141 14.74 7.41 11.85
C MET A 141 14.41 7.44 10.36
N LYS A 142 14.69 6.34 9.67
CA LYS A 142 14.36 6.21 8.24
C LYS A 142 12.87 5.93 8.05
N LEU A 143 12.25 6.60 7.07
CA LEU A 143 10.99 6.14 6.50
C LEU A 143 11.26 4.86 5.70
N VAL A 144 10.56 3.78 6.04
CA VAL A 144 10.87 2.45 5.50
C VAL A 144 10.11 2.10 4.23
N THR A 145 9.07 2.86 3.89
CA THR A 145 8.31 2.69 2.65
C THR A 145 7.55 3.95 2.27
N ASN A 146 7.18 4.04 1.01
CA ASN A 146 6.13 4.89 0.48
C ASN A 146 5.10 3.96 -0.19
N GLN A 147 3.88 3.93 0.32
CA GLN A 147 2.81 3.14 -0.27
C GLN A 147 2.15 3.95 -1.38
N ILE A 148 2.31 3.52 -2.63
CA ILE A 148 1.92 4.27 -3.82
C ILE A 148 0.96 3.46 -4.71
N GLU A 149 0.16 4.16 -5.52
CA GLU A 149 -0.60 3.51 -6.59
C GLU A 149 0.31 3.23 -7.77
N ALA A 150 0.35 1.98 -8.20
CA ALA A 150 1.03 1.64 -9.44
C ALA A 150 0.35 0.44 -10.13
N SER A 151 0.12 0.60 -11.40
CA SER A 151 -0.37 -0.42 -12.33
C SER A 151 -0.05 0.05 -13.74
N PRO A 152 -0.19 -0.79 -14.77
CA PRO A 152 -0.05 -0.31 -16.15
C PRO A 152 -1.04 0.79 -16.54
N MET A 153 -2.12 0.99 -15.75
CA MET A 153 -3.08 2.09 -15.94
C MET A 153 -2.79 3.30 -15.06
N GLN A 154 -1.78 3.25 -14.18
CA GLN A 154 -1.38 4.33 -13.29
C GLN A 154 0.14 4.36 -13.17
N LEU A 155 0.77 5.19 -14.02
CA LEU A 155 2.23 5.29 -14.17
C LEU A 155 2.82 6.55 -13.52
N GLU A 156 2.01 7.37 -12.85
CA GLU A 156 2.41 8.67 -12.30
C GLU A 156 3.71 8.61 -11.47
N HIS A 157 3.84 7.60 -10.63
CA HIS A 157 5.00 7.48 -9.74
C HIS A 157 6.29 7.04 -10.45
N PHE A 158 6.17 6.41 -11.63
CA PHE A 158 7.30 6.19 -12.53
C PHE A 158 7.73 7.51 -13.18
N GLU A 159 6.77 8.29 -13.70
CA GLU A 159 7.02 9.50 -14.46
C GLU A 159 7.48 10.68 -13.60
N LYS A 160 7.02 10.74 -12.32
CA LYS A 160 7.36 11.82 -11.39
C LYS A 160 8.57 11.54 -10.50
N GLY A 161 9.35 10.49 -10.81
CA GLY A 161 10.60 10.15 -10.12
C GLY A 161 10.42 9.62 -8.70
N THR A 162 9.21 9.20 -8.30
CA THR A 162 9.00 8.59 -6.97
C THR A 162 9.69 7.26 -6.88
N ILE A 163 9.59 6.43 -7.94
CA ILE A 163 10.27 5.13 -8.00
C ILE A 163 11.78 5.31 -8.00
N ASP A 164 12.32 6.30 -8.75
CA ASP A 164 13.75 6.61 -8.79
C ASP A 164 14.28 7.00 -7.41
N LEU A 165 13.54 7.84 -6.66
CA LEU A 165 13.88 8.19 -5.29
C LEU A 165 13.94 6.95 -4.38
N LEU A 166 12.98 6.05 -4.51
CA LEU A 166 12.91 4.85 -3.68
C LEU A 166 14.03 3.87 -4.03
N LEU A 167 14.40 3.75 -5.30
CA LEU A 167 15.59 3.02 -5.74
C LEU A 167 16.88 3.63 -5.17
N GLU A 168 17.07 4.95 -5.27
CA GLU A 168 18.21 5.67 -4.68
C GLU A 168 18.37 5.39 -3.19
N LYS A 169 17.25 5.42 -2.46
CA LYS A 169 17.22 5.22 -1.00
C LYS A 169 17.20 3.75 -0.58
N GLN A 170 17.11 2.81 -1.52
CA GLN A 170 16.96 1.38 -1.28
C GLN A 170 15.73 1.08 -0.40
N ILE A 171 14.61 1.69 -0.74
CA ILE A 171 13.33 1.55 -0.05
C ILE A 171 12.34 0.84 -0.97
N ALA A 172 11.82 -0.30 -0.54
CA ALA A 172 10.79 -1.02 -1.27
C ALA A 172 9.41 -0.35 -1.12
N PRO A 173 8.74 0.04 -2.22
CA PRO A 173 7.38 0.58 -2.14
C PRO A 173 6.35 -0.52 -1.92
N MET A 174 5.34 -0.22 -1.12
CA MET A 174 4.08 -0.97 -1.12
C MET A 174 3.19 -0.44 -2.24
N ILE A 175 2.53 -1.33 -2.99
CA ILE A 175 1.74 -0.95 -4.16
C ILE A 175 0.26 -1.22 -3.90
N TRP A 176 -0.53 -0.16 -3.78
CA TRP A 176 -1.97 -0.29 -3.71
C TRP A 176 -2.61 -0.23 -5.11
N SER A 177 -3.80 -0.80 -5.27
CA SER A 177 -4.48 -0.98 -6.55
C SER A 177 -3.63 -1.63 -7.66
N PRO A 178 -2.90 -2.71 -7.41
CA PRO A 178 -2.07 -3.39 -8.42
C PRO A 178 -2.87 -3.81 -9.67
N LEU A 179 -4.17 -4.03 -9.51
CA LEU A 179 -5.13 -4.38 -10.56
C LEU A 179 -5.99 -3.19 -11.02
N ALA A 180 -5.49 -1.95 -10.84
CA ALA A 180 -6.21 -0.71 -11.18
C ALA A 180 -7.63 -0.64 -10.57
N GLY A 181 -7.80 -1.06 -9.32
CA GLY A 181 -9.13 -1.11 -8.67
C GLY A 181 -10.13 -2.05 -9.38
N GLY A 182 -9.65 -3.01 -10.14
CA GLY A 182 -10.47 -3.93 -10.95
C GLY A 182 -10.86 -3.37 -12.33
N GLN A 183 -10.53 -2.13 -12.64
CA GLN A 183 -10.85 -1.50 -13.93
C GLN A 183 -10.17 -2.22 -15.10
N ILE A 184 -9.03 -2.84 -14.87
CA ILE A 184 -8.35 -3.63 -15.90
C ILE A 184 -9.25 -4.72 -16.51
N PHE A 185 -10.18 -5.28 -15.74
CA PHE A 185 -11.08 -6.34 -16.19
C PHE A 185 -12.38 -5.81 -16.85
N THR A 186 -12.84 -4.65 -16.41
CA THR A 186 -14.21 -4.18 -16.72
C THR A 186 -14.28 -2.93 -17.59
N SER A 187 -13.26 -2.06 -17.55
CA SER A 187 -13.26 -0.82 -18.29
C SER A 187 -13.15 -1.05 -19.79
N GLN A 188 -13.92 -0.25 -20.55
CA GLN A 188 -13.90 -0.20 -22.02
C GLN A 188 -13.11 0.99 -22.55
N SER A 189 -12.37 1.71 -21.71
CA SER A 189 -11.47 2.77 -22.16
C SER A 189 -10.39 2.20 -23.08
N GLU A 190 -9.94 3.00 -24.05
CA GLU A 190 -8.88 2.59 -24.98
C GLU A 190 -7.62 2.09 -24.24
N ALA A 191 -7.25 2.75 -23.13
CA ALA A 191 -6.12 2.35 -22.32
C ALA A 191 -6.33 0.96 -21.69
N ALA A 192 -7.50 0.70 -21.10
CA ALA A 192 -7.80 -0.58 -20.47
C ALA A 192 -7.84 -1.72 -21.50
N VAL A 193 -8.44 -1.49 -22.66
CA VAL A 193 -8.49 -2.48 -23.74
C VAL A 193 -7.08 -2.79 -24.24
N ARG A 194 -6.26 -1.77 -24.48
CA ARG A 194 -4.87 -1.93 -24.95
C ARG A 194 -4.01 -2.68 -23.94
N VAL A 195 -4.10 -2.32 -22.66
CA VAL A 195 -3.34 -2.99 -21.60
C VAL A 195 -3.81 -4.44 -21.45
N ARG A 196 -5.12 -4.69 -21.43
CA ARG A 196 -5.68 -6.04 -21.31
C ARG A 196 -5.22 -6.95 -22.44
N SER A 197 -5.28 -6.48 -23.70
CA SER A 197 -4.80 -7.24 -24.86
C SER A 197 -3.30 -7.59 -24.73
N MET A 198 -2.48 -6.67 -24.26
CA MET A 198 -1.06 -6.93 -24.02
C MET A 198 -0.83 -7.93 -22.89
N LEU A 199 -1.61 -7.85 -21.80
CA LEU A 199 -1.53 -8.82 -20.71
C LEU A 199 -1.93 -10.23 -21.15
N GLU A 200 -2.95 -10.38 -22.03
CA GLU A 200 -3.37 -11.65 -22.59
C GLU A 200 -2.27 -12.26 -23.49
N GLU A 201 -1.61 -11.43 -24.30
CA GLU A 201 -0.46 -11.84 -25.12
C GLU A 201 0.69 -12.35 -24.24
N ILE A 202 1.12 -11.55 -23.27
CA ILE A 202 2.20 -11.92 -22.34
C ILE A 202 1.82 -13.14 -21.50
N SER A 203 0.55 -13.27 -21.05
CA SER A 203 0.06 -14.44 -20.33
C SER A 203 0.30 -15.72 -21.13
N SER A 204 0.02 -15.68 -22.42
CA SER A 204 0.24 -16.82 -23.32
C SER A 204 1.74 -17.15 -23.51
N GLU A 205 2.59 -16.12 -23.55
CA GLU A 205 4.04 -16.28 -23.72
C GLU A 205 4.71 -16.92 -22.49
N ILE A 206 4.30 -16.54 -21.28
CA ILE A 206 4.93 -16.98 -20.04
C ILE A 206 4.20 -18.15 -19.35
N GLY A 207 3.07 -18.59 -19.92
CA GLY A 207 2.27 -19.70 -19.37
C GLY A 207 1.54 -19.31 -18.07
N ALA A 208 1.15 -18.03 -17.90
CA ALA A 208 0.33 -17.62 -16.78
C ALA A 208 -1.13 -18.10 -16.96
N ASN A 209 -1.82 -18.37 -15.84
CA ASN A 209 -3.22 -18.82 -15.89
C ASN A 209 -4.21 -17.68 -16.08
N SER A 210 -3.79 -16.44 -15.77
CA SER A 210 -4.67 -15.27 -15.82
C SER A 210 -3.87 -13.96 -15.95
N ILE A 211 -4.52 -12.90 -16.40
CA ILE A 211 -3.90 -11.59 -16.55
C ILE A 211 -3.57 -10.92 -15.21
N ASP A 212 -4.25 -11.26 -14.13
CA ASP A 212 -3.91 -10.77 -12.79
C ASP A 212 -2.61 -11.39 -12.28
N GLU A 213 -2.29 -12.66 -12.59
CA GLU A 213 -0.96 -13.23 -12.34
C GLU A 213 0.13 -12.42 -13.07
N VAL A 214 -0.11 -12.05 -14.33
CA VAL A 214 0.85 -11.21 -15.11
C VAL A 214 1.03 -9.83 -14.47
N LEU A 215 -0.06 -9.21 -14.00
CA LEU A 215 0.00 -7.89 -13.35
C LEU A 215 0.81 -7.92 -12.05
N TYR A 216 0.61 -8.94 -11.20
CA TYR A 216 1.43 -9.10 -10.00
C TYR A 216 2.89 -9.38 -10.36
N ALA A 217 3.13 -10.27 -11.32
CA ALA A 217 4.49 -10.58 -11.78
C ALA A 217 5.19 -9.35 -12.38
N TRP A 218 4.47 -8.47 -13.10
CA TRP A 218 4.99 -7.22 -13.63
C TRP A 218 5.49 -6.27 -12.54
N LEU A 219 4.75 -6.13 -11.43
CA LEU A 219 5.18 -5.32 -10.29
C LEU A 219 6.37 -5.96 -9.56
N LEU A 220 6.30 -7.28 -9.32
CA LEU A 220 7.35 -8.03 -8.62
C LEU A 220 8.67 -8.08 -9.39
N ALA A 221 8.64 -8.03 -10.72
CA ALA A 221 9.84 -8.02 -11.56
C ALA A 221 10.61 -6.70 -11.50
N HIS A 222 10.02 -5.62 -10.96
CA HIS A 222 10.66 -4.31 -10.94
C HIS A 222 11.82 -4.26 -9.93
N PRO A 223 13.00 -3.67 -10.29
CA PRO A 223 14.18 -3.59 -9.41
C PRO A 223 13.96 -2.88 -8.06
N ALA A 224 12.90 -2.07 -7.92
CA ALA A 224 12.54 -1.44 -6.65
C ALA A 224 11.98 -2.41 -5.60
N ASN A 225 11.90 -3.72 -5.89
CA ASN A 225 11.32 -4.74 -5.00
C ASN A 225 9.89 -4.37 -4.53
N MET A 226 9.05 -4.03 -5.48
CA MET A 226 7.68 -3.62 -5.20
C MET A 226 6.89 -4.69 -4.46
N MET A 227 6.11 -4.30 -3.47
CA MET A 227 5.27 -5.17 -2.66
C MET A 227 3.78 -4.93 -2.98
N PRO A 228 3.17 -5.69 -3.90
CA PRO A 228 1.77 -5.53 -4.25
C PRO A 228 0.84 -5.86 -3.08
N ILE A 229 -0.16 -5.02 -2.84
CA ILE A 229 -1.19 -5.23 -1.83
C ILE A 229 -2.40 -5.91 -2.50
N VAL A 230 -2.75 -7.10 -2.02
CA VAL A 230 -3.91 -7.84 -2.51
C VAL A 230 -5.17 -7.30 -1.87
N GLY A 231 -5.90 -6.45 -2.58
CA GLY A 231 -7.13 -5.80 -2.09
C GLY A 231 -8.35 -6.73 -2.12
N SER A 232 -8.26 -7.94 -1.57
CA SER A 232 -9.36 -8.91 -1.57
C SER A 232 -9.43 -9.72 -0.28
N GLY A 233 -10.65 -9.90 0.23
CA GLY A 233 -10.95 -10.86 1.30
C GLY A 233 -11.22 -12.29 0.80
N LYS A 234 -11.04 -12.57 -0.49
CA LYS A 234 -11.23 -13.91 -1.08
C LYS A 234 -9.90 -14.62 -1.17
N ILE A 235 -9.75 -15.74 -0.48
CA ILE A 235 -8.48 -16.49 -0.42
C ILE A 235 -8.00 -16.94 -1.80
N GLU A 236 -8.90 -17.25 -2.73
CA GLU A 236 -8.55 -17.66 -4.09
C GLU A 236 -7.78 -16.55 -4.84
N ARG A 237 -8.11 -15.29 -4.61
CA ARG A 237 -7.36 -14.14 -5.19
C ARG A 237 -6.00 -13.96 -4.54
N VAL A 238 -5.88 -14.28 -3.25
CA VAL A 238 -4.58 -14.31 -2.58
C VAL A 238 -3.70 -15.41 -3.16
N LYS A 239 -4.26 -16.60 -3.38
CA LYS A 239 -3.54 -17.71 -4.06
C LYS A 239 -3.03 -17.31 -5.44
N THR A 240 -3.87 -16.67 -6.26
CA THR A 240 -3.46 -16.14 -7.58
C THR A 240 -2.27 -15.19 -7.46
N ALA A 241 -2.30 -14.27 -6.51
CA ALA A 241 -1.18 -13.35 -6.27
C ALA A 241 0.09 -14.10 -5.82
N VAL A 242 -0.03 -15.15 -5.01
CA VAL A 242 1.11 -15.99 -4.61
C VAL A 242 1.67 -16.78 -5.79
N GLU A 243 0.81 -17.36 -6.63
CA GLU A 243 1.27 -18.09 -7.83
C GLU A 243 2.07 -17.19 -8.78
N SER A 244 1.75 -15.90 -8.86
CA SER A 244 2.50 -14.94 -9.69
C SER A 244 3.99 -14.83 -9.33
N THR A 245 4.38 -15.19 -8.09
CA THR A 245 5.79 -15.18 -7.65
C THR A 245 6.65 -16.22 -8.37
N LYS A 246 6.03 -17.19 -9.02
CA LYS A 246 6.70 -18.24 -9.82
C LYS A 246 6.94 -17.81 -11.27
N LEU A 247 6.34 -16.70 -11.69
CA LEU A 247 6.46 -16.18 -13.04
C LEU A 247 7.64 -15.21 -13.13
N SER A 248 8.24 -15.14 -14.30
CA SER A 248 9.28 -14.16 -14.61
C SER A 248 9.01 -13.51 -15.95
N LEU A 249 9.24 -12.21 -16.03
CA LEU A 249 9.16 -11.42 -17.26
C LEU A 249 10.56 -11.01 -17.71
N THR A 250 10.81 -11.08 -19.03
CA THR A 250 11.95 -10.40 -19.61
C THR A 250 11.77 -8.89 -19.55
N ALA A 251 12.87 -8.14 -19.69
CA ALA A 251 12.80 -6.66 -19.79
C ALA A 251 11.91 -6.20 -20.94
N GLU A 252 11.94 -6.92 -22.08
CA GLU A 252 11.07 -6.60 -23.23
C GLU A 252 9.59 -6.79 -22.88
N GLN A 253 9.21 -7.91 -22.27
CA GLN A 253 7.83 -8.18 -21.84
C GLN A 253 7.34 -7.15 -20.83
N TRP A 254 8.19 -6.78 -19.87
CA TRP A 254 7.90 -5.73 -18.89
C TRP A 254 7.61 -4.39 -19.58
N LEU A 255 8.48 -3.99 -20.50
CA LEU A 255 8.35 -2.73 -21.25
C LEU A 255 7.15 -2.74 -22.21
N ARG A 256 6.80 -3.85 -22.81
CA ARG A 256 5.60 -3.96 -23.65
C ARG A 256 4.33 -3.65 -22.86
N ILE A 257 4.23 -4.15 -21.62
CA ILE A 257 3.10 -3.83 -20.71
C ILE A 257 3.14 -2.35 -20.34
N TYR A 258 4.32 -1.80 -20.01
CA TYR A 258 4.49 -0.39 -19.68
C TYR A 258 4.05 0.54 -20.84
N VAL A 259 4.50 0.25 -22.06
CA VAL A 259 4.15 0.98 -23.28
C VAL A 259 2.65 0.88 -23.60
N ALA A 260 2.04 -0.29 -23.34
CA ALA A 260 0.59 -0.43 -23.48
C ALA A 260 -0.17 0.49 -22.50
N GLY A 261 0.36 0.69 -21.31
CA GLY A 261 -0.15 1.66 -20.33
C GLY A 261 -0.01 3.10 -20.81
N MET A 262 1.19 3.49 -21.23
CA MET A 262 1.46 4.84 -21.73
C MET A 262 0.61 5.23 -22.96
N GLY A 263 0.35 4.27 -23.84
CA GLY A 263 -0.39 4.51 -25.08
C GLY A 263 0.41 5.14 -26.23
N HIS A 264 1.72 5.28 -26.05
CA HIS A 264 2.66 5.74 -27.08
C HIS A 264 4.00 5.01 -26.94
N LYS A 265 4.80 5.04 -28.01
CA LYS A 265 6.12 4.40 -28.03
C LYS A 265 7.09 5.05 -27.03
N LEU A 266 8.05 4.29 -26.59
CA LEU A 266 9.24 4.82 -25.89
C LEU A 266 9.96 5.83 -26.82
N PRO A 267 10.55 6.89 -26.27
CA PRO A 267 11.29 7.88 -27.04
C PRO A 267 12.52 7.27 -27.74
#